data_11cf91ba2d01e693472ee5f5911b1f1d
#
_entry.id   11cf91ba2d01e693472ee5f5911b1f1d
#
_cell.length_a   1.000
_cell.length_b   1.000
_cell.length_c   1.000
_cell.angle_alpha   90.00
_cell.angle_beta   90.00
_cell.angle_gamma   90.00
#
_symmetry.space_group_name_H-M   'P 1'
#
loop_
_entity.id
_entity.type
_entity.pdbx_description
1 polymer ?
#
loop_
_entity_poly.entity_id
_entity_poly.type
_entity_poly.pdbx_seq_one_letter_code
_entity_poly.pdbx_strand_id
1 'polypeptide(L)'
;VLGFYGPAWLINYTIAPNSGEGDNSSAGDWACCAPNIGFFWGGTWLLAGKNVVDTEKAELVRDFIHWVTLDCTEDGLQYKWANGTLNGEGGTKDCVASGTVMAKSNGELDFLGGQNMFDAFVPANAYANGKNLTQYDESINTAWRDAVRQYAHGEVDRDTAIENFKITVADTLGLDVD
;
A
#
# COMPACT_ATOMS: atom_id res chain seq x y z
N VAL A 1 -12.79 11.31 12.15
CA VAL A 1 -12.31 10.97 10.80
C VAL A 1 -13.25 9.95 10.21
N LEU A 2 -13.68 10.15 8.96
CA LEU A 2 -14.64 9.25 8.27
C LEU A 2 -13.95 8.07 7.58
N GLY A 3 -12.70 8.20 7.23
CA GLY A 3 -11.94 7.14 6.56
C GLY A 3 -10.55 7.58 6.15
N PHE A 4 -9.75 6.60 5.77
CA PHE A 4 -8.42 6.78 5.22
C PHE A 4 -8.28 5.99 3.92
N TYR A 5 -7.69 6.60 2.91
CA TYR A 5 -7.21 5.90 1.73
C TYR A 5 -5.75 5.54 1.95
N GLY A 6 -5.40 4.27 1.81
CA GLY A 6 -4.03 3.85 2.02
C GLY A 6 -3.80 2.36 1.81
N PRO A 7 -2.53 1.93 1.90
CA PRO A 7 -2.15 0.53 1.84
C PRO A 7 -2.53 -0.20 3.13
N ALA A 8 -2.55 -1.53 3.10
CA ALA A 8 -2.95 -2.34 4.25
C ALA A 8 -2.06 -2.13 5.48
N TRP A 9 -0.75 -1.88 5.30
CA TRP A 9 0.14 -1.61 6.42
C TRP A 9 -0.26 -0.39 7.26
N LEU A 10 -1.04 0.54 6.68
CA LEU A 10 -1.55 1.70 7.39
C LEU A 10 -2.40 1.32 8.61
N ILE A 11 -3.10 0.18 8.53
CA ILE A 11 -3.94 -0.32 9.62
C ILE A 11 -3.11 -0.54 10.88
N ASN A 12 -2.09 -1.38 10.78
CA ASN A 12 -1.29 -1.82 11.93
C ASN A 12 -0.28 -0.77 12.40
N TYR A 13 0.29 0.02 11.48
CA TYR A 13 1.41 0.90 11.79
C TYR A 13 1.03 2.37 11.98
N THR A 14 -0.18 2.75 11.58
CA THR A 14 -0.61 4.14 11.71
C THR A 14 -1.98 4.27 12.37
N ILE A 15 -3.01 3.57 11.90
CA ILE A 15 -4.37 3.77 12.39
C ILE A 15 -4.51 3.15 13.79
N ALA A 16 -4.23 1.87 13.94
CA ALA A 16 -4.40 1.17 15.21
C ALA A 16 -3.62 1.82 16.37
N PRO A 17 -2.33 2.20 16.23
CA PRO A 17 -1.60 2.84 17.32
C PRO A 17 -2.12 4.23 17.72
N ASN A 18 -2.92 4.89 16.87
CA ASN A 18 -3.46 6.21 17.10
C ASN A 18 -4.99 6.21 17.32
N SER A 19 -5.58 5.05 17.55
CA SER A 19 -7.04 4.88 17.69
C SER A 19 -7.54 4.90 19.14
N GLY A 20 -6.73 5.38 20.07
CA GLY A 20 -7.03 5.44 21.48
C GLY A 20 -6.67 4.16 22.25
N GLU A 21 -6.79 4.22 23.57
CA GLU A 21 -6.48 3.10 24.47
C GLU A 21 -7.63 2.86 25.47
N GLY A 22 -7.78 1.63 25.95
CA GLY A 22 -8.81 1.25 26.92
C GLY A 22 -10.21 1.62 26.46
N ASP A 23 -11.01 2.22 27.32
CA ASP A 23 -12.40 2.62 27.05
C ASP A 23 -12.55 3.72 25.98
N ASN A 24 -11.45 4.38 25.61
CA ASN A 24 -11.42 5.39 24.54
C ASN A 24 -10.89 4.83 23.22
N SER A 25 -10.62 3.54 23.15
CA SER A 25 -10.17 2.89 21.91
C SER A 25 -11.33 2.76 20.93
N SER A 26 -11.05 3.02 19.65
CA SER A 26 -11.95 2.69 18.54
C SER A 26 -11.61 1.37 17.86
N ALA A 27 -10.81 0.52 18.51
CA ALA A 27 -10.55 -0.82 17.99
C ALA A 27 -11.86 -1.62 17.88
N GLY A 28 -12.08 -2.27 16.74
CA GLY A 28 -13.32 -2.99 16.45
C GLY A 28 -14.38 -2.15 15.72
N ASP A 29 -14.26 -0.83 15.69
CA ASP A 29 -15.19 0.07 14.97
C ASP A 29 -14.75 0.35 13.52
N TRP A 30 -13.61 -0.17 13.11
CA TRP A 30 -13.04 0.05 11.79
C TRP A 30 -13.35 -1.11 10.84
N ALA A 31 -13.47 -0.78 9.56
CA ALA A 31 -13.60 -1.78 8.50
C ALA A 31 -12.84 -1.36 7.25
N CYS A 32 -12.35 -2.32 6.50
CA CYS A 32 -11.78 -2.13 5.19
C CYS A 32 -12.84 -2.29 4.11
N CYS A 33 -12.78 -1.44 3.08
CA CYS A 33 -13.55 -1.60 1.86
C CYS A 33 -12.66 -1.38 0.64
N ALA A 34 -12.92 -2.11 -0.44
CA ALA A 34 -12.26 -1.89 -1.71
C ALA A 34 -12.85 -0.64 -2.38
N PRO A 35 -12.02 0.38 -2.73
CA PRO A 35 -12.48 1.51 -3.52
C PRO A 35 -12.64 1.09 -4.98
N ASN A 36 -13.30 1.93 -5.78
CA ASN A 36 -13.39 1.75 -7.25
C ASN A 36 -12.07 2.09 -7.97
N ILE A 37 -11.05 2.50 -7.25
CA ILE A 37 -9.74 2.90 -7.78
C ILE A 37 -8.68 2.13 -7.01
N GLY A 38 -7.80 1.43 -7.74
CA GLY A 38 -6.61 0.81 -7.17
C GLY A 38 -5.38 1.66 -7.42
N PHE A 39 -4.44 1.64 -6.49
CA PHE A 39 -3.18 2.37 -6.59
C PHE A 39 -2.07 1.61 -5.88
N PHE A 40 -0.83 1.88 -6.28
CA PHE A 40 0.35 1.42 -5.58
C PHE A 40 0.81 2.47 -4.58
N TRP A 41 1.20 2.03 -3.39
CA TRP A 41 1.77 2.90 -2.37
C TRP A 41 2.84 2.14 -1.60
N GLY A 42 4.08 2.56 -1.77
CA GLY A 42 5.22 1.94 -1.11
C GLY A 42 5.55 0.57 -1.69
N GLY A 43 6.06 -0.28 -0.84
CA GLY A 43 6.56 -1.61 -1.15
C GLY A 43 7.98 -1.78 -0.61
N THR A 44 8.40 -3.03 -0.55
CA THR A 44 9.78 -3.37 -0.19
C THR A 44 10.44 -4.03 -1.39
N TRP A 45 11.60 -3.52 -1.77
CA TRP A 45 12.37 -4.00 -2.91
C TRP A 45 13.58 -4.78 -2.43
N LEU A 46 13.74 -6.00 -2.92
CA LEU A 46 14.92 -6.83 -2.67
C LEU A 46 15.83 -6.81 -3.89
N LEU A 47 17.04 -6.31 -3.73
CA LEU A 47 18.00 -6.10 -4.79
C LEU A 47 19.28 -6.91 -4.53
N ALA A 48 19.79 -7.57 -5.56
CA ALA A 48 21.11 -8.17 -5.53
C ALA A 48 22.17 -7.18 -6.07
N GLY A 49 23.27 -7.05 -5.35
CA GLY A 49 24.40 -6.24 -5.83
C GLY A 49 25.03 -6.84 -7.10
N LYS A 50 25.39 -6.02 -8.07
CA LYS A 50 26.01 -6.45 -9.33
C LYS A 50 27.20 -7.41 -9.12
N ASN A 51 27.99 -7.18 -8.09
CA ASN A 51 29.18 -7.98 -7.79
C ASN A 51 28.88 -9.40 -7.31
N VAL A 52 27.63 -9.75 -7.04
CA VAL A 52 27.23 -11.09 -6.60
C VAL A 52 26.84 -11.97 -7.78
N VAL A 53 26.39 -11.38 -8.89
CA VAL A 53 25.79 -12.10 -10.04
C VAL A 53 26.77 -13.09 -10.69
N ASP A 54 28.06 -12.77 -10.70
CA ASP A 54 29.11 -13.58 -11.33
C ASP A 54 29.94 -14.38 -10.30
N THR A 55 29.40 -14.63 -9.11
CA THR A 55 30.09 -15.38 -8.05
C THR A 55 29.42 -16.71 -7.75
N GLU A 56 30.12 -17.60 -7.06
CA GLU A 56 29.54 -18.85 -6.51
C GLU A 56 28.36 -18.64 -5.55
N LYS A 57 28.17 -17.38 -5.07
CA LYS A 57 27.04 -17.01 -4.22
C LYS A 57 25.77 -16.64 -4.99
N ALA A 58 25.86 -16.50 -6.31
CA ALA A 58 24.74 -16.05 -7.15
C ALA A 58 23.51 -16.94 -7.01
N GLU A 59 23.73 -18.27 -6.94
CA GLU A 59 22.65 -19.23 -6.78
C GLU A 59 21.94 -19.08 -5.42
N LEU A 60 22.71 -19.00 -4.34
CA LEU A 60 22.15 -18.78 -2.99
C LEU A 60 21.36 -17.47 -2.90
N VAL A 61 21.86 -16.40 -3.50
CA VAL A 61 21.16 -15.09 -3.50
C VAL A 61 19.88 -15.17 -4.34
N ARG A 62 19.90 -15.86 -5.46
CA ARG A 62 18.70 -16.09 -6.28
C ARG A 62 17.65 -16.90 -5.53
N ASP A 63 18.05 -17.98 -4.85
CA ASP A 63 17.15 -18.82 -4.06
C ASP A 63 16.53 -18.04 -2.90
N PHE A 64 17.33 -17.19 -2.23
CA PHE A 64 16.82 -16.30 -1.20
C PHE A 64 15.81 -15.29 -1.74
N ILE A 65 16.11 -14.64 -2.88
CA ILE A 65 15.17 -13.71 -3.54
C ILE A 65 13.89 -14.45 -3.94
N HIS A 66 14.00 -15.66 -4.50
CA HIS A 66 12.85 -16.47 -4.87
C HIS A 66 11.97 -16.79 -3.65
N TRP A 67 12.56 -17.25 -2.56
CA TRP A 67 11.83 -17.55 -1.32
C TRP A 67 11.10 -16.32 -0.76
N VAL A 68 11.74 -15.15 -0.79
CA VAL A 68 11.13 -13.92 -0.28
C VAL A 68 10.01 -13.41 -1.20
N THR A 69 10.19 -13.49 -2.53
CA THR A 69 9.34 -12.75 -3.47
C THR A 69 8.38 -13.60 -4.30
N LEU A 70 8.70 -14.87 -4.54
CA LEU A 70 7.97 -15.72 -5.48
C LEU A 70 7.43 -17.02 -4.87
N ASP A 71 7.96 -17.45 -3.72
CA ASP A 71 7.46 -18.65 -3.06
C ASP A 71 6.08 -18.35 -2.44
N CYS A 72 5.05 -18.93 -3.05
CA CYS A 72 3.66 -18.83 -2.61
C CYS A 72 3.21 -20.03 -1.76
N THR A 73 4.10 -20.92 -1.37
CA THR A 73 3.79 -22.03 -0.46
C THR A 73 3.68 -21.55 0.98
N GLU A 74 3.24 -22.43 1.88
CA GLU A 74 3.14 -22.12 3.31
C GLU A 74 4.51 -21.90 3.97
N ASP A 75 5.59 -22.40 3.33
CA ASP A 75 6.97 -22.21 3.76
C ASP A 75 7.57 -20.89 3.30
N GLY A 76 6.97 -20.25 2.28
CA GLY A 76 7.40 -18.98 1.74
C GLY A 76 7.23 -17.82 2.72
N LEU A 77 8.13 -16.82 2.61
CA LEU A 77 8.10 -15.65 3.49
C LEU A 77 6.77 -14.90 3.41
N GLN A 78 6.22 -14.71 2.21
CA GLN A 78 4.97 -13.98 2.02
C GLN A 78 3.80 -14.64 2.75
N TYR A 79 3.68 -15.97 2.69
CA TYR A 79 2.61 -16.67 3.39
C TYR A 79 2.73 -16.51 4.91
N LYS A 80 3.93 -16.69 5.45
CA LYS A 80 4.19 -16.51 6.91
C LYS A 80 3.92 -15.07 7.35
N TRP A 81 4.26 -14.10 6.54
CA TRP A 81 3.98 -12.68 6.83
C TRP A 81 2.48 -12.38 6.78
N ALA A 82 1.78 -12.82 5.74
CA ALA A 82 0.34 -12.59 5.59
C ALA A 82 -0.48 -13.21 6.73
N ASN A 83 -0.02 -14.34 7.28
CA ASN A 83 -0.70 -15.06 8.36
C ASN A 83 -0.16 -14.72 9.76
N GLY A 84 0.85 -13.86 9.89
CA GLY A 84 1.44 -13.50 11.19
C GLY A 84 2.21 -14.66 11.86
N THR A 85 2.76 -15.59 11.08
CA THR A 85 3.43 -16.79 11.60
C THR A 85 4.95 -16.80 11.39
N LEU A 86 5.53 -15.68 10.92
CA LEU A 86 6.96 -15.61 10.61
C LEU A 86 7.86 -15.93 11.82
N ASN A 87 7.48 -15.44 12.99
CA ASN A 87 8.22 -15.67 14.26
C ASN A 87 7.42 -16.50 15.27
N GLY A 88 6.53 -17.36 14.80
CA GLY A 88 5.58 -18.11 15.61
C GLY A 88 4.16 -17.60 15.46
N GLU A 89 3.23 -18.14 16.22
CA GLU A 89 1.83 -17.72 16.17
C GLU A 89 1.61 -16.33 16.82
N GLY A 90 0.60 -15.62 16.35
CA GLY A 90 0.17 -14.33 16.92
C GLY A 90 1.00 -13.11 16.51
N GLY A 91 1.81 -13.22 15.45
CA GLY A 91 2.49 -12.07 14.87
C GLY A 91 1.54 -11.15 14.11
N THR A 92 2.03 -9.95 13.78
CA THR A 92 1.30 -8.99 12.95
C THR A 92 1.04 -9.56 11.56
N LYS A 93 -0.20 -9.55 11.14
CA LYS A 93 -0.62 -9.89 9.77
C LYS A 93 -0.57 -8.64 8.91
N ASP A 94 -0.06 -8.77 7.69
CA ASP A 94 0.02 -7.65 6.77
C ASP A 94 -0.17 -8.11 5.33
N CYS A 95 -0.42 -7.18 4.42
CA CYS A 95 -0.48 -7.51 3.00
C CYS A 95 0.91 -7.82 2.45
N VAL A 96 0.91 -8.62 1.40
CA VAL A 96 2.10 -9.02 0.66
C VAL A 96 1.92 -8.74 -0.83
N ALA A 97 3.00 -8.83 -1.61
CA ALA A 97 2.95 -8.57 -3.04
C ALA A 97 2.08 -9.60 -3.81
N SER A 98 1.99 -10.83 -3.32
CA SER A 98 1.24 -11.90 -3.98
C SER A 98 -0.24 -11.89 -3.61
N GLY A 99 -1.10 -11.50 -4.57
CA GLY A 99 -2.55 -11.66 -4.44
C GLY A 99 -2.98 -13.12 -4.24
N THR A 100 -2.24 -14.07 -4.82
CA THR A 100 -2.47 -15.51 -4.64
C THR A 100 -2.25 -15.94 -3.20
N VAL A 101 -1.23 -15.41 -2.53
CA VAL A 101 -0.96 -15.69 -1.12
C VAL A 101 -2.05 -15.07 -0.25
N MET A 102 -2.38 -13.79 -0.46
CA MET A 102 -3.42 -13.11 0.32
C MET A 102 -4.78 -13.80 0.20
N ALA A 103 -5.15 -14.25 -1.01
CA ALA A 103 -6.42 -14.92 -1.27
C ALA A 103 -6.62 -16.25 -0.51
N LYS A 104 -5.53 -16.88 -0.06
CA LYS A 104 -5.56 -18.12 0.73
C LYS A 104 -5.10 -17.95 2.18
N SER A 105 -4.87 -16.72 2.61
CA SER A 105 -4.40 -16.40 3.95
C SER A 105 -5.53 -15.89 4.83
N ASN A 106 -5.37 -16.06 6.14
CA ASN A 106 -6.26 -15.49 7.14
C ASN A 106 -5.77 -14.09 7.55
N GLY A 107 -6.39 -13.05 7.00
CA GLY A 107 -6.13 -11.65 7.32
C GLY A 107 -7.08 -11.05 8.36
N GLU A 108 -7.74 -11.86 9.19
CA GLU A 108 -8.61 -11.39 10.27
C GLU A 108 -7.82 -10.56 11.29
N LEU A 109 -8.33 -9.37 11.61
CA LEU A 109 -7.76 -8.45 12.59
C LEU A 109 -8.82 -8.05 13.61
N ASP A 110 -8.52 -8.19 14.89
CA ASP A 110 -9.41 -7.74 15.98
C ASP A 110 -9.68 -6.24 15.88
N PHE A 111 -8.71 -5.46 15.42
CA PHE A 111 -8.85 -4.02 15.17
C PHE A 111 -9.96 -3.70 14.16
N LEU A 112 -10.25 -4.60 13.24
CA LEU A 112 -11.33 -4.50 12.25
C LEU A 112 -12.59 -5.27 12.66
N GLY A 113 -12.79 -5.53 13.94
CA GLY A 113 -13.93 -6.31 14.43
C GLY A 113 -13.93 -7.77 13.92
N GLY A 114 -12.77 -8.33 13.61
CA GLY A 114 -12.62 -9.68 13.05
C GLY A 114 -12.73 -9.76 11.52
N GLN A 115 -12.85 -8.63 10.83
CA GLN A 115 -12.85 -8.64 9.36
C GLN A 115 -11.52 -9.15 8.81
N ASN A 116 -11.60 -10.02 7.79
CA ASN A 116 -10.43 -10.37 6.98
C ASN A 116 -10.10 -9.21 6.03
N MET A 117 -8.98 -8.51 6.26
CA MET A 117 -8.58 -7.37 5.43
C MET A 117 -8.33 -7.77 3.96
N PHE A 118 -7.96 -9.02 3.69
CA PHE A 118 -7.69 -9.47 2.32
C PHE A 118 -8.95 -9.51 1.45
N ASP A 119 -10.14 -9.60 2.04
CA ASP A 119 -11.40 -9.51 1.29
C ASP A 119 -11.59 -8.14 0.60
N ALA A 120 -10.95 -7.09 1.13
CA ALA A 120 -10.91 -5.76 0.53
C ALA A 120 -9.67 -5.57 -0.37
N PHE A 121 -8.48 -5.97 0.09
CA PHE A 121 -7.23 -5.69 -0.64
C PHE A 121 -7.01 -6.59 -1.86
N VAL A 122 -7.45 -7.85 -1.84
CA VAL A 122 -7.31 -8.74 -3.02
C VAL A 122 -8.12 -8.23 -4.21
N PRO A 123 -9.42 -7.88 -4.08
CA PRO A 123 -10.16 -7.27 -5.19
C PRO A 123 -9.58 -5.91 -5.63
N ALA A 124 -9.12 -5.07 -4.69
CA ALA A 124 -8.53 -3.76 -4.99
C ALA A 124 -7.29 -3.88 -5.88
N ASN A 125 -6.53 -4.98 -5.76
CA ASN A 125 -5.35 -5.23 -6.57
C ASN A 125 -5.67 -5.32 -8.08
N ALA A 126 -6.87 -5.70 -8.45
CA ALA A 126 -7.30 -5.76 -9.86
C ALA A 126 -7.36 -4.38 -10.53
N TYR A 127 -7.53 -3.32 -9.74
CA TYR A 127 -7.59 -1.93 -10.23
C TYR A 127 -6.23 -1.23 -10.24
N ALA A 128 -5.25 -1.75 -9.49
CA ALA A 128 -3.89 -1.20 -9.45
C ALA A 128 -3.09 -1.65 -10.68
N ASN A 129 -2.54 -0.70 -11.42
CA ASN A 129 -1.65 -1.00 -12.54
C ASN A 129 -0.58 0.09 -12.69
N GLY A 130 0.56 -0.28 -13.25
CA GLY A 130 1.70 0.62 -13.46
C GLY A 130 1.72 1.34 -14.82
N LYS A 131 0.65 1.28 -15.61
CA LYS A 131 0.67 1.81 -16.97
C LYS A 131 0.87 3.32 -17.05
N ASN A 132 0.39 4.03 -16.04
CA ASN A 132 0.42 5.49 -15.95
C ASN A 132 1.55 6.01 -15.05
N LEU A 133 2.43 5.14 -14.55
CA LEU A 133 3.58 5.56 -13.74
C LEU A 133 4.58 6.32 -14.60
N THR A 134 5.04 7.47 -14.11
CA THR A 134 6.00 8.33 -14.78
C THR A 134 7.09 8.79 -13.83
N GLN A 135 8.17 9.32 -14.38
CA GLN A 135 9.23 9.97 -13.58
C GLN A 135 8.76 11.26 -12.88
N TYR A 136 7.57 11.75 -13.22
CA TYR A 136 7.00 13.00 -12.70
C TYR A 136 6.00 12.79 -11.57
N ASP A 137 5.69 11.54 -11.21
CA ASP A 137 4.61 11.20 -10.27
C ASP A 137 4.71 11.96 -8.93
N GLU A 138 5.93 12.10 -8.36
CA GLU A 138 6.09 12.82 -7.10
C GLU A 138 5.80 14.33 -7.24
N SER A 139 6.19 14.94 -8.35
CA SER A 139 5.91 16.34 -8.64
C SER A 139 4.41 16.56 -8.87
N ILE A 140 3.77 15.68 -9.62
CA ILE A 140 2.32 15.70 -9.89
C ILE A 140 1.55 15.50 -8.57
N ASN A 141 1.93 14.53 -7.75
CA ASN A 141 1.30 14.28 -6.45
C ASN A 141 1.44 15.49 -5.51
N THR A 142 2.55 16.19 -5.53
CA THR A 142 2.76 17.40 -4.73
C THR A 142 1.82 18.52 -5.17
N ALA A 143 1.77 18.82 -6.47
CA ALA A 143 0.84 19.81 -7.03
C ALA A 143 -0.62 19.47 -6.72
N TRP A 144 -0.99 18.18 -6.82
CA TRP A 144 -2.34 17.71 -6.49
C TRP A 144 -2.68 17.92 -5.01
N ARG A 145 -1.79 17.52 -4.11
CA ARG A 145 -1.99 17.70 -2.65
C ARG A 145 -2.20 19.17 -2.28
N ASP A 146 -1.46 20.08 -2.92
CA ASP A 146 -1.58 21.51 -2.67
C ASP A 146 -2.92 22.07 -3.19
N ALA A 147 -3.35 21.67 -4.37
CA ALA A 147 -4.65 22.05 -4.91
C ALA A 147 -5.82 21.53 -4.06
N VAL A 148 -5.75 20.26 -3.62
CA VAL A 148 -6.77 19.67 -2.71
C VAL A 148 -6.80 20.39 -1.37
N ARG A 149 -5.65 20.82 -0.83
CA ARG A 149 -5.57 21.57 0.42
C ARG A 149 -6.26 22.93 0.30
N GLN A 150 -6.01 23.68 -0.76
CA GLN A 150 -6.68 24.98 -1.01
C GLN A 150 -8.21 24.82 -1.09
N TYR A 151 -8.68 23.80 -1.79
CA TYR A 151 -10.11 23.48 -1.84
C TYR A 151 -10.66 23.10 -0.45
N ALA A 152 -9.98 22.24 0.27
CA ALA A 152 -10.42 21.78 1.61
C ALA A 152 -10.47 22.90 2.64
N HIS A 153 -9.62 23.93 2.50
CA HIS A 153 -9.64 25.13 3.35
C HIS A 153 -10.65 26.19 2.89
N GLY A 154 -11.32 25.97 1.76
CA GLY A 154 -12.29 26.93 1.21
C GLY A 154 -11.64 28.15 0.56
N GLU A 155 -10.36 28.09 0.21
CA GLU A 155 -9.63 29.17 -0.44
C GLU A 155 -10.05 29.31 -1.91
N VAL A 156 -10.39 28.21 -2.56
CA VAL A 156 -10.89 28.13 -3.93
C VAL A 156 -12.01 27.10 -4.03
N ASP A 157 -12.84 27.20 -5.06
CA ASP A 157 -13.79 26.14 -5.38
C ASP A 157 -13.11 24.93 -6.05
N ARG A 158 -13.85 23.84 -6.20
CA ARG A 158 -13.34 22.57 -6.74
C ARG A 158 -12.79 22.72 -8.16
N ASP A 159 -13.52 23.43 -9.01
CA ASP A 159 -13.18 23.55 -10.43
C ASP A 159 -11.94 24.43 -10.61
N THR A 160 -11.84 25.50 -9.84
CA THR A 160 -10.65 26.35 -9.76
C THR A 160 -9.44 25.56 -9.23
N ALA A 161 -9.61 24.70 -8.21
CA ALA A 161 -8.53 23.88 -7.69
C ALA A 161 -7.98 22.90 -8.75
N ILE A 162 -8.87 22.28 -9.53
CA ILE A 162 -8.48 21.38 -10.63
C ILE A 162 -7.74 22.15 -11.72
N GLU A 163 -8.21 23.32 -12.10
CA GLU A 163 -7.57 24.13 -13.12
C GLU A 163 -6.19 24.62 -12.68
N ASN A 164 -6.07 25.12 -11.45
CA ASN A 164 -4.78 25.51 -10.87
C ASN A 164 -3.79 24.35 -10.82
N PHE A 165 -4.26 23.13 -10.49
CA PHE A 165 -3.45 21.93 -10.55
C PHE A 165 -2.90 21.66 -11.95
N LYS A 166 -3.77 21.72 -12.97
CA LYS A 166 -3.38 21.50 -14.37
C LYS A 166 -2.34 22.54 -14.82
N ILE A 167 -2.58 23.82 -14.55
CA ILE A 167 -1.64 24.91 -14.88
C ILE A 167 -0.30 24.67 -14.19
N THR A 168 -0.30 24.33 -12.90
CA THR A 168 0.93 24.08 -12.14
C THR A 168 1.74 22.93 -12.73
N VAL A 169 1.07 21.84 -13.13
CA VAL A 169 1.74 20.68 -13.75
C VAL A 169 2.31 21.06 -15.11
N ALA A 170 1.53 21.76 -15.95
CA ALA A 170 1.98 22.23 -17.27
C ALA A 170 3.22 23.12 -17.16
N ASP A 171 3.18 24.12 -16.29
CA ASP A 171 4.26 25.11 -16.12
C ASP A 171 5.52 24.49 -15.50
N THR A 172 5.34 23.63 -14.49
CA THR A 172 6.48 23.06 -13.74
C THR A 172 7.20 21.96 -14.51
N LEU A 173 6.47 21.16 -15.26
CA LEU A 173 6.99 19.96 -15.93
C LEU A 173 7.14 20.14 -17.44
N GLY A 174 6.65 21.25 -18.01
CA GLY A 174 6.66 21.49 -19.44
C GLY A 174 5.81 20.47 -20.21
N LEU A 175 4.69 20.04 -19.61
CA LEU A 175 3.77 19.08 -20.18
C LEU A 175 2.52 19.76 -20.70
N ASP A 176 1.96 19.25 -21.80
CA ASP A 176 0.63 19.61 -22.22
C ASP A 176 -0.40 18.89 -21.33
N VAL A 177 -1.34 19.62 -20.77
CA VAL A 177 -2.38 19.08 -19.89
C VAL A 177 -3.75 19.50 -20.42
N ASP A 178 -4.55 18.52 -20.80
CA ASP A 178 -5.94 18.69 -21.29
C ASP A 178 -6.97 18.82 -20.14
#